data_3f3b77f3b45baf769c8a2390cac5d5bf
#
_entry.id   3f3b77f3b45baf769c8a2390cac5d5bf
#
_cell.length_a   1.000
_cell.length_b   1.000
_cell.length_c   1.000
_cell.angle_alpha   90.00
_cell.angle_beta   90.00
_cell.angle_gamma   90.00
#
_symmetry.space_group_name_H-M   'P 1'
#
loop_
_entity.id
_entity.type
_entity.pdbx_description
1 polymer ?
#
loop_
_entity_poly.entity_id
_entity_poly.type
_entity_poly.pdbx_seq_one_letter_code
_entity_poly.pdbx_strand_id
1 'polypeptide(L)'
;MKHARQMDMIQGPIFSKLIVFSIPVILSGVLQLLFNAADVIVVGRFTGSRALAAVGSTSSLINLLINLFLGISIGANVLVGQYIGARDEENAQKAVHTGILFALFGGLFMGVFGFFAAGTLLSWMATPEDVLPLSTIYMQIYFIGLPSLLVYDFGAALLRAVGDTKRPLYFLMISGMVNVVLNLIFCHCV
;
A
#
# COMPACT_ATOMS: atom_id res chain seq x y z
N MET A 1 1.28 -29.18 -5.89
CA MET A 1 0.13 -28.24 -5.95
C MET A 1 0.16 -27.51 -7.28
N LYS A 2 -0.95 -27.44 -8.02
CA LYS A 2 -0.98 -27.06 -9.45
C LYS A 2 -0.46 -25.64 -9.69
N HIS A 3 0.65 -25.52 -10.39
CA HIS A 3 1.25 -24.29 -10.95
C HIS A 3 0.38 -23.56 -12.02
N ALA A 4 -0.93 -23.65 -11.95
CA ALA A 4 -1.83 -23.32 -13.05
C ALA A 4 -2.18 -21.82 -13.20
N ARG A 5 -1.52 -20.90 -12.48
CA ARG A 5 -1.83 -19.46 -12.55
C ARG A 5 -0.64 -18.49 -12.63
N GLN A 6 0.55 -19.00 -12.60
CA GLN A 6 1.74 -18.17 -12.79
C GLN A 6 2.05 -18.06 -14.28
N MET A 7 2.21 -16.84 -14.77
CA MET A 7 2.60 -16.62 -16.18
C MET A 7 4.09 -16.88 -16.31
N ASP A 8 4.46 -17.90 -17.08
CA ASP A 8 5.86 -18.14 -17.42
C ASP A 8 6.37 -16.98 -18.29
N MET A 9 7.16 -16.07 -17.67
CA MET A 9 7.73 -14.90 -18.34
C MET A 9 9.03 -15.21 -19.09
N ILE A 10 9.59 -16.43 -18.89
CA ILE A 10 10.89 -16.82 -19.45
C ILE A 10 10.79 -17.33 -20.88
N GLN A 11 9.68 -18.00 -21.27
CA GLN A 11 9.52 -18.65 -22.58
C GLN A 11 8.37 -18.04 -23.39
N GLY A 12 8.56 -17.77 -24.70
CA GLY A 12 7.53 -17.35 -25.64
C GLY A 12 7.52 -15.84 -25.96
N PRO A 13 6.48 -15.32 -26.67
CA PRO A 13 6.45 -13.95 -27.16
C PRO A 13 6.36 -12.94 -26.00
N ILE A 14 7.44 -12.21 -25.76
CA ILE A 14 7.61 -11.26 -24.65
C ILE A 14 6.54 -10.16 -24.68
N PHE A 15 6.26 -9.60 -25.86
CA PHE A 15 5.35 -8.47 -26.02
C PHE A 15 3.92 -8.79 -25.58
N SER A 16 3.37 -9.92 -26.00
CA SER A 16 2.02 -10.34 -25.62
C SER A 16 1.91 -10.60 -24.12
N LYS A 17 2.93 -11.21 -23.51
CA LYS A 17 2.97 -11.46 -22.06
C LYS A 17 3.09 -10.19 -21.26
N LEU A 18 3.90 -9.24 -21.74
CA LEU A 18 4.05 -7.93 -21.11
C LEU A 18 2.70 -7.19 -21.05
N ILE A 19 1.94 -7.19 -22.13
CA ILE A 19 0.61 -6.56 -22.18
C ILE A 19 -0.33 -7.23 -21.15
N VAL A 20 -0.43 -8.56 -21.17
CA VAL A 20 -1.32 -9.31 -20.26
C VAL A 20 -0.92 -9.12 -18.81
N PHE A 21 0.38 -9.00 -18.50
CA PHE A 21 0.90 -8.68 -17.18
C PHE A 21 0.58 -7.26 -16.75
N SER A 22 0.70 -6.29 -17.67
CA SER A 22 0.53 -4.86 -17.37
C SER A 22 -0.92 -4.49 -17.08
N ILE A 23 -1.90 -5.12 -17.74
CA ILE A 23 -3.33 -4.80 -17.57
C ILE A 23 -3.77 -4.89 -16.09
N PRO A 24 -3.55 -5.99 -15.34
CA PRO A 24 -3.94 -6.05 -13.93
C PRO A 24 -3.17 -5.06 -13.05
N VAL A 25 -1.92 -4.74 -13.38
CA VAL A 25 -1.11 -3.78 -12.64
C VAL A 25 -1.66 -2.37 -12.82
N ILE A 26 -1.94 -1.97 -14.06
CA ILE A 26 -2.55 -0.67 -14.38
C ILE A 26 -3.93 -0.57 -13.71
N LEU A 27 -4.74 -1.61 -13.82
CA LEU A 27 -6.07 -1.64 -13.21
C LEU A 27 -6.00 -1.52 -11.68
N SER A 28 -5.01 -2.15 -11.04
CA SER A 28 -4.77 -1.97 -9.60
C SER A 28 -4.45 -0.51 -9.25
N GLY A 29 -3.61 0.16 -10.03
CA GLY A 29 -3.29 1.57 -9.83
C GLY A 29 -4.52 2.48 -9.99
N VAL A 30 -5.32 2.26 -11.04
CA VAL A 30 -6.56 3.01 -11.27
C VAL A 30 -7.56 2.80 -10.13
N LEU A 31 -7.76 1.56 -9.69
CA LEU A 31 -8.66 1.26 -8.57
C LEU A 31 -8.19 1.92 -7.28
N GLN A 32 -6.88 1.91 -7.00
CA GLN A 32 -6.33 2.57 -5.81
C GLN A 32 -6.61 4.08 -5.83
N LEU A 33 -6.45 4.73 -6.98
CA LEU A 33 -6.81 6.15 -7.14
C LEU A 33 -8.30 6.39 -6.95
N LEU A 34 -9.17 5.52 -7.47
CA LEU A 34 -10.62 5.63 -7.31
C LEU A 34 -11.04 5.46 -5.84
N PHE A 35 -10.46 4.50 -5.11
CA PHE A 35 -10.74 4.32 -3.68
C PHE A 35 -10.28 5.53 -2.87
N ASN A 36 -9.07 6.06 -3.13
CA ASN A 36 -8.60 7.29 -2.48
C ASN A 36 -9.52 8.49 -2.77
N ALA A 37 -9.97 8.64 -4.01
CA ALA A 37 -10.91 9.70 -4.37
C ALA A 37 -12.26 9.52 -3.66
N ALA A 38 -12.77 8.30 -3.57
CA ALA A 38 -14.00 7.99 -2.85
C ALA A 38 -13.88 8.34 -1.35
N ASP A 39 -12.76 7.99 -0.70
CA ASP A 39 -12.49 8.32 0.70
C ASP A 39 -12.52 9.83 0.94
N VAL A 40 -11.82 10.60 0.09
CA VAL A 40 -11.78 12.07 0.18
C VAL A 40 -13.18 12.67 0.00
N ILE A 41 -13.96 12.16 -0.97
CA ILE A 41 -15.33 12.64 -1.21
C ILE A 41 -16.23 12.33 -0.01
N VAL A 42 -16.16 11.12 0.54
CA VAL A 42 -16.96 10.72 1.70
C VAL A 42 -16.62 11.57 2.91
N VAL A 43 -15.33 11.70 3.25
CA VAL A 43 -14.88 12.54 4.36
C VAL A 43 -15.30 14.00 4.15
N GLY A 44 -15.08 14.56 2.96
CA GLY A 44 -15.42 15.95 2.68
C GLY A 44 -16.93 16.26 2.76
N ARG A 45 -17.78 15.30 2.36
CA ARG A 45 -19.23 15.48 2.33
C ARG A 45 -19.89 15.28 3.70
N PHE A 46 -19.42 14.33 4.49
CA PHE A 46 -20.07 13.92 5.74
C PHE A 46 -19.42 14.50 7.00
N THR A 47 -18.10 14.72 6.99
CA THR A 47 -17.37 15.14 8.20
C THR A 47 -16.96 16.62 8.20
N GLY A 48 -17.16 17.31 7.07
CA GLY A 48 -16.97 18.76 6.95
C GLY A 48 -15.52 19.18 6.63
N SER A 49 -15.34 20.52 6.49
CA SER A 49 -14.11 21.11 5.99
C SER A 49 -12.88 20.91 6.90
N ARG A 50 -13.09 20.86 8.23
CA ARG A 50 -11.98 20.65 9.19
C ARG A 50 -11.39 19.24 9.07
N ALA A 51 -12.22 18.21 8.94
CA ALA A 51 -11.74 16.84 8.74
C ALA A 51 -11.04 16.68 7.39
N LEU A 52 -11.56 17.32 6.34
CA LEU A 52 -10.90 17.33 5.03
C LEU A 52 -9.55 18.05 5.08
N ALA A 53 -9.43 19.15 5.82
CA ALA A 53 -8.18 19.85 6.05
C ALA A 53 -7.18 18.97 6.82
N ALA A 54 -7.64 18.20 7.82
CA ALA A 54 -6.80 17.27 8.58
C ALA A 54 -6.23 16.16 7.68
N VAL A 55 -7.06 15.54 6.83
CA VAL A 55 -6.62 14.53 5.85
C VAL A 55 -5.66 15.16 4.84
N GLY A 56 -5.95 16.37 4.36
CA GLY A 56 -5.10 17.08 3.41
C GLY A 56 -3.72 17.41 3.97
N SER A 57 -3.64 17.91 5.20
CA SER A 57 -2.37 18.27 5.86
C SER A 57 -1.47 17.05 6.12
N THR A 58 -2.05 15.87 6.37
CA THR A 58 -1.30 14.63 6.61
C THR A 58 -0.86 13.92 5.33
N SER A 59 -1.51 14.20 4.20
CA SER A 59 -1.30 13.47 2.93
C SER A 59 0.15 13.53 2.44
N SER A 60 0.85 14.67 2.61
CA SER A 60 2.23 14.82 2.17
C SER A 60 3.19 13.90 2.94
N LEU A 61 3.01 13.80 4.26
CA LEU A 61 3.83 12.94 5.11
C LEU A 61 3.53 11.45 4.85
N ILE A 62 2.26 11.11 4.71
CA ILE A 62 1.82 9.76 4.35
C ILE A 62 2.42 9.33 3.01
N ASN A 63 2.31 10.17 1.97
CA ASN A 63 2.86 9.88 0.65
C ASN A 63 4.39 9.73 0.68
N LEU A 64 5.10 10.54 1.46
CA LEU A 64 6.55 10.41 1.62
C LEU A 64 6.92 9.05 2.21
N LEU A 65 6.24 8.62 3.27
CA LEU A 65 6.46 7.34 3.92
C LEU A 65 6.13 6.17 2.98
N ILE A 66 4.97 6.20 2.33
CA ILE A 66 4.55 5.16 1.39
C ILE A 66 5.57 5.04 0.24
N ASN A 67 5.96 6.15 -0.38
CA ASN A 67 6.89 6.11 -1.50
C ASN A 67 8.28 5.60 -1.11
N LEU A 68 8.74 5.90 0.11
CA LEU A 68 9.98 5.34 0.65
C LEU A 68 9.93 3.80 0.69
N PHE A 69 8.88 3.24 1.29
CA PHE A 69 8.72 1.80 1.41
C PHE A 69 8.39 1.12 0.06
N LEU A 70 7.63 1.79 -0.80
CA LEU A 70 7.41 1.32 -2.17
C LEU A 70 8.71 1.19 -2.95
N GLY A 71 9.63 2.16 -2.81
CA GLY A 71 10.95 2.07 -3.44
C GLY A 71 11.73 0.81 -2.98
N ILE A 72 11.73 0.52 -1.68
CA ILE A 72 12.36 -0.68 -1.13
C ILE A 72 11.65 -1.96 -1.62
N SER A 73 10.33 -1.95 -1.65
CA SER A 73 9.50 -3.06 -2.13
C SER A 73 9.76 -3.38 -3.61
N ILE A 74 9.97 -2.35 -4.45
CA ILE A 74 10.36 -2.53 -5.86
C ILE A 74 11.74 -3.19 -5.95
N GLY A 75 12.69 -2.77 -5.12
CA GLY A 75 14.01 -3.43 -5.04
C GLY A 75 13.91 -4.91 -4.69
N ALA A 76 13.10 -5.26 -3.70
CA ALA A 76 12.83 -6.66 -3.34
C ALA A 76 12.18 -7.45 -4.49
N ASN A 77 11.22 -6.84 -5.22
CA ASN A 77 10.58 -7.44 -6.39
C ASN A 77 11.62 -7.77 -7.47
N VAL A 78 12.50 -6.82 -7.80
CA VAL A 78 13.56 -7.01 -8.82
C VAL A 78 14.49 -8.14 -8.41
N LEU A 79 14.93 -8.18 -7.15
CA LEU A 79 15.84 -9.21 -6.62
C LEU A 79 15.20 -10.61 -6.72
N VAL A 80 13.97 -10.77 -6.28
CA VAL A 80 13.22 -12.04 -6.38
C VAL A 80 13.03 -12.43 -7.84
N GLY A 81 12.68 -11.48 -8.72
CA GLY A 81 12.54 -11.72 -10.15
C GLY A 81 13.84 -12.22 -10.81
N GLN A 82 15.01 -11.68 -10.40
CA GLN A 82 16.31 -12.13 -10.88
C GLN A 82 16.61 -13.57 -10.44
N TYR A 83 16.40 -13.94 -9.17
CA TYR A 83 16.59 -15.30 -8.69
C TYR A 83 15.67 -16.30 -9.39
N ILE A 84 14.41 -15.95 -9.62
CA ILE A 84 13.46 -16.78 -10.37
C ILE A 84 13.93 -16.97 -11.83
N GLY A 85 14.39 -15.87 -12.47
CA GLY A 85 14.96 -15.93 -13.82
C GLY A 85 16.20 -16.79 -13.92
N ALA A 86 17.04 -16.79 -12.88
CA ALA A 86 18.22 -17.65 -12.75
C ALA A 86 17.88 -19.10 -12.35
N ARG A 87 16.62 -19.43 -12.06
CA ARG A 87 16.15 -20.72 -11.51
C ARG A 87 16.76 -21.07 -10.15
N ASP A 88 17.12 -20.06 -9.37
CA ASP A 88 17.66 -20.19 -8.01
C ASP A 88 16.51 -20.06 -7.02
N GLU A 89 15.78 -21.16 -6.82
CA GLU A 89 14.61 -21.19 -5.94
C GLU A 89 14.97 -20.98 -4.46
N GLU A 90 16.16 -21.42 -4.04
CA GLU A 90 16.60 -21.29 -2.66
C GLU A 90 16.81 -19.81 -2.27
N ASN A 91 17.55 -19.08 -3.09
CA ASN A 91 17.78 -17.65 -2.84
C ASN A 91 16.53 -16.81 -3.10
N ALA A 92 15.65 -17.20 -4.04
CA ALA A 92 14.35 -16.59 -4.22
C ALA A 92 13.49 -16.69 -2.94
N GLN A 93 13.42 -17.88 -2.31
CA GLN A 93 12.69 -18.07 -1.05
C GLN A 93 13.28 -17.23 0.08
N LYS A 94 14.61 -17.21 0.24
CA LYS A 94 15.28 -16.37 1.24
C LYS A 94 14.97 -14.89 1.05
N ALA A 95 14.99 -14.40 -0.19
CA ALA A 95 14.66 -13.01 -0.52
C ALA A 95 13.18 -12.68 -0.19
N VAL A 96 12.25 -13.59 -0.48
CA VAL A 96 10.82 -13.44 -0.11
C VAL A 96 10.66 -13.37 1.40
N HIS A 97 11.25 -14.31 2.16
CA HIS A 97 11.17 -14.30 3.62
C HIS A 97 11.75 -13.01 4.21
N THR A 98 12.92 -12.61 3.74
CA THR A 98 13.57 -11.37 4.19
C THR A 98 12.70 -10.14 3.88
N GLY A 99 12.13 -10.07 2.69
CA GLY A 99 11.24 -8.97 2.29
C GLY A 99 10.00 -8.86 3.19
N ILE A 100 9.33 -9.97 3.48
CA ILE A 100 8.15 -9.96 4.37
C ILE A 100 8.53 -9.62 5.81
N LEU A 101 9.63 -10.16 6.34
CA LEU A 101 10.11 -9.82 7.68
C LEU A 101 10.50 -8.35 7.77
N PHE A 102 11.17 -7.81 6.75
CA PHE A 102 11.50 -6.40 6.66
C PHE A 102 10.24 -5.52 6.66
N ALA A 103 9.21 -5.90 5.89
CA ALA A 103 7.94 -5.18 5.86
C ALA A 103 7.25 -5.19 7.23
N LEU A 104 7.23 -6.34 7.90
CA LEU A 104 6.58 -6.50 9.21
C LEU A 104 7.33 -5.70 10.30
N PHE A 105 8.63 -5.96 10.47
CA PHE A 105 9.42 -5.30 11.52
C PHE A 105 9.66 -3.82 11.22
N GLY A 106 9.93 -3.46 9.97
CA GLY A 106 10.05 -2.06 9.53
C GLY A 106 8.74 -1.31 9.72
N GLY A 107 7.61 -1.93 9.36
CA GLY A 107 6.29 -1.37 9.57
C GLY A 107 5.95 -1.21 11.04
N LEU A 108 6.26 -2.20 11.88
CA LEU A 108 6.04 -2.13 13.33
C LEU A 108 6.90 -1.02 13.97
N PHE A 109 8.17 -0.97 13.62
CA PHE A 109 9.09 0.06 14.10
C PHE A 109 8.61 1.47 13.72
N MET A 110 8.31 1.68 12.44
CA MET A 110 7.81 2.97 11.96
C MET A 110 6.41 3.28 12.48
N GLY A 111 5.57 2.28 12.67
CA GLY A 111 4.24 2.42 13.26
C GLY A 111 4.32 2.94 14.69
N VAL A 112 5.13 2.31 15.54
CA VAL A 112 5.35 2.73 16.93
C VAL A 112 6.01 4.11 16.99
N PHE A 113 7.11 4.30 16.28
CA PHE A 113 7.82 5.57 16.24
C PHE A 113 6.91 6.70 15.73
N GLY A 114 6.22 6.49 14.62
CA GLY A 114 5.33 7.48 14.02
C GLY A 114 4.12 7.81 14.90
N PHE A 115 3.57 6.82 15.62
CA PHE A 115 2.48 7.06 16.55
C PHE A 115 2.84 8.10 17.63
N PHE A 116 4.01 8.00 18.21
CA PHE A 116 4.48 8.97 19.22
C PHE A 116 4.97 10.28 18.59
N ALA A 117 5.54 10.22 17.41
CA ALA A 117 6.09 11.40 16.72
C ALA A 117 5.04 12.19 15.91
N ALA A 118 3.83 11.67 15.71
CA ALA A 118 2.82 12.24 14.82
C ALA A 118 2.56 13.74 15.06
N GLY A 119 2.30 14.15 16.30
CA GLY A 119 2.02 15.53 16.63
C GLY A 119 3.22 16.45 16.38
N THR A 120 4.43 16.00 16.74
CA THR A 120 5.68 16.77 16.51
C THR A 120 5.96 16.94 15.02
N LEU A 121 5.80 15.88 14.21
CA LEU A 121 5.99 15.93 12.78
C LEU A 121 5.01 16.91 12.11
N LEU A 122 3.74 16.88 12.50
CA LEU A 122 2.72 17.77 11.97
C LEU A 122 2.95 19.23 12.40
N SER A 123 3.43 19.48 13.62
CA SER A 123 3.79 20.84 14.05
C SER A 123 4.99 21.39 13.27
N TRP A 124 5.98 20.56 12.95
CA TRP A 124 7.12 20.96 12.07
C TRP A 124 6.69 21.26 10.63
N MET A 125 5.60 20.64 10.19
CA MET A 125 5.00 20.93 8.87
C MET A 125 4.12 22.18 8.88
N ALA A 126 4.11 22.95 9.97
CA ALA A 126 3.29 24.16 10.14
C ALA A 126 1.79 23.90 9.92
N THR A 127 1.30 22.74 10.37
CA THR A 127 -0.13 22.44 10.36
C THR A 127 -0.88 23.43 11.23
N PRO A 128 -2.00 24.06 10.78
CA PRO A 128 -2.76 25.03 11.55
C PRO A 128 -3.24 24.46 12.89
N GLU A 129 -3.19 25.28 13.95
CA GLU A 129 -3.48 24.85 15.33
C GLU A 129 -4.92 24.33 15.52
N ASP A 130 -5.87 24.86 14.75
CA ASP A 130 -7.28 24.46 14.76
C ASP A 130 -7.52 23.05 14.16
N VAL A 131 -6.60 22.57 13.30
CA VAL A 131 -6.66 21.28 12.62
C VAL A 131 -5.71 20.25 13.23
N LEU A 132 -4.64 20.72 13.92
CA LEU A 132 -3.55 19.89 14.44
C LEU A 132 -4.03 18.71 15.32
N PRO A 133 -4.99 18.86 16.26
CA PRO A 133 -5.45 17.73 17.07
C PRO A 133 -6.10 16.61 16.22
N LEU A 134 -6.94 17.00 15.25
CA LEU A 134 -7.59 16.04 14.37
C LEU A 134 -6.58 15.35 13.46
N SER A 135 -5.64 16.10 12.88
CA SER A 135 -4.57 15.58 12.05
C SER A 135 -3.69 14.60 12.82
N THR A 136 -3.41 14.89 14.10
CA THR A 136 -2.60 14.01 14.95
C THR A 136 -3.30 12.68 15.19
N ILE A 137 -4.59 12.70 15.55
CA ILE A 137 -5.37 11.48 15.75
C ILE A 137 -5.45 10.66 14.47
N TYR A 138 -5.74 11.30 13.33
CA TYR A 138 -5.78 10.65 12.02
C TYR A 138 -4.45 9.97 11.69
N MET A 139 -3.35 10.69 11.92
CA MET A 139 -2.00 10.18 11.65
C MET A 139 -1.63 9.03 12.60
N GLN A 140 -2.02 9.07 13.85
CA GLN A 140 -1.82 7.99 14.82
C GLN A 140 -2.55 6.70 14.40
N ILE A 141 -3.80 6.83 13.96
CA ILE A 141 -4.59 5.69 13.45
C ILE A 141 -3.92 5.11 12.20
N TYR A 142 -3.43 5.98 11.32
CA TYR A 142 -2.70 5.55 10.13
C TYR A 142 -1.42 4.76 10.48
N PHE A 143 -0.64 5.22 11.46
CA PHE A 143 0.57 4.52 11.91
C PHE A 143 0.28 3.16 12.56
N ILE A 144 -0.87 2.98 13.21
CA ILE A 144 -1.32 1.67 13.71
C ILE A 144 -1.57 0.70 12.53
N GLY A 145 -2.13 1.19 11.43
CA GLY A 145 -2.38 0.40 10.22
C GLY A 145 -1.16 0.14 9.35
N LEU A 146 -0.07 0.91 9.53
CA LEU A 146 1.10 0.90 8.67
C LEU A 146 1.77 -0.48 8.53
N PRO A 147 1.95 -1.29 9.58
CA PRO A 147 2.53 -2.63 9.46
C PRO A 147 1.75 -3.53 8.49
N SER A 148 0.42 -3.51 8.57
CA SER A 148 -0.45 -4.29 7.69
C SER A 148 -0.37 -3.80 6.24
N LEU A 149 -0.32 -2.49 6.04
CA LEU A 149 -0.16 -1.87 4.73
C LEU A 149 1.17 -2.30 4.07
N LEU A 150 2.28 -2.22 4.80
CA LEU A 150 3.59 -2.60 4.27
C LEU A 150 3.68 -4.09 3.95
N VAL A 151 3.14 -4.96 4.79
CA VAL A 151 3.07 -6.40 4.50
C VAL A 151 2.27 -6.66 3.23
N TYR A 152 1.16 -5.94 3.03
CA TYR A 152 0.39 -6.03 1.79
C TYR A 152 1.21 -5.55 0.58
N ASP A 153 1.85 -4.39 0.64
CA ASP A 153 2.61 -3.81 -0.47
C ASP A 153 3.79 -4.70 -0.88
N PHE A 154 4.57 -5.18 0.11
CA PHE A 154 5.66 -6.13 -0.16
C PHE A 154 5.12 -7.45 -0.70
N GLY A 155 4.07 -8.01 -0.11
CA GLY A 155 3.43 -9.23 -0.60
C GLY A 155 2.92 -9.09 -2.03
N ALA A 156 2.30 -7.97 -2.37
CA ALA A 156 1.84 -7.67 -3.73
C ALA A 156 3.03 -7.53 -4.70
N ALA A 157 4.12 -6.87 -4.28
CA ALA A 157 5.33 -6.74 -5.08
C ALA A 157 5.97 -8.11 -5.37
N LEU A 158 6.09 -8.95 -4.34
CA LEU A 158 6.64 -10.31 -4.46
C LEU A 158 5.77 -11.23 -5.33
N LEU A 159 4.44 -11.13 -5.24
CA LEU A 159 3.52 -11.85 -6.14
C LEU A 159 3.69 -11.40 -7.60
N ARG A 160 3.91 -10.12 -7.83
CA ARG A 160 4.23 -9.60 -9.17
C ARG A 160 5.57 -10.14 -9.68
N ALA A 161 6.58 -10.29 -8.81
CA ALA A 161 7.88 -10.87 -9.17
C ALA A 161 7.76 -12.31 -9.70
N VAL A 162 6.83 -13.10 -9.15
CA VAL A 162 6.56 -14.47 -9.62
C VAL A 162 5.55 -14.54 -10.79
N GLY A 163 5.19 -13.40 -11.36
CA GLY A 163 4.27 -13.33 -12.51
C GLY A 163 2.77 -13.36 -12.15
N ASP A 164 2.41 -13.32 -10.86
CA ASP A 164 1.01 -13.30 -10.42
C ASP A 164 0.55 -11.87 -10.13
N THR A 165 -0.04 -11.22 -11.12
CA THR A 165 -0.60 -9.86 -10.99
C THR A 165 -2.08 -9.84 -10.64
N LYS A 166 -2.76 -11.01 -10.74
CA LYS A 166 -4.22 -11.10 -10.53
C LYS A 166 -4.59 -11.15 -9.06
N ARG A 167 -3.82 -11.88 -8.24
CA ARG A 167 -4.10 -11.99 -6.80
C ARG A 167 -4.01 -10.64 -6.07
N PRO A 168 -2.96 -9.82 -6.26
CA PRO A 168 -2.93 -8.47 -5.70
C PRO A 168 -4.12 -7.61 -6.10
N LEU A 169 -4.57 -7.70 -7.36
CA LEU A 169 -5.74 -6.99 -7.84
C LEU A 169 -7.03 -7.43 -7.11
N TYR A 170 -7.25 -8.74 -6.93
CA TYR A 170 -8.42 -9.24 -6.19
C TYR A 170 -8.42 -8.81 -4.73
N PHE A 171 -7.26 -8.87 -4.07
CA PHE A 171 -7.14 -8.41 -2.68
C PHE A 171 -7.44 -6.91 -2.57
N LEU A 172 -6.93 -6.10 -3.50
CA LEU A 172 -7.22 -4.67 -3.55
C LEU A 172 -8.71 -4.40 -3.77
N MET A 173 -9.36 -5.12 -4.69
CA MET A 173 -10.80 -4.96 -4.93
C MET A 173 -11.63 -5.26 -3.68
N ILE A 174 -11.35 -6.38 -3.01
CA ILE A 174 -12.09 -6.79 -1.81
C ILE A 174 -11.84 -5.78 -0.69
N SER A 175 -10.59 -5.42 -0.40
CA SER A 175 -10.25 -4.47 0.67
C SER A 175 -10.80 -3.07 0.38
N GLY A 176 -10.76 -2.61 -0.87
CA GLY A 176 -11.31 -1.32 -1.25
C GLY A 176 -12.84 -1.27 -1.16
N MET A 177 -13.54 -2.35 -1.54
CA MET A 177 -14.99 -2.43 -1.33
C MET A 177 -15.34 -2.39 0.15
N VAL A 178 -14.64 -3.15 0.99
CA VAL A 178 -14.84 -3.14 2.44
C VAL A 178 -14.57 -1.75 3.02
N ASN A 179 -13.50 -1.08 2.59
CA ASN A 179 -13.15 0.27 3.01
C ASN A 179 -14.29 1.26 2.68
N VAL A 180 -14.77 1.30 1.42
CA VAL A 180 -15.87 2.19 1.02
C VAL A 180 -17.15 1.93 1.83
N VAL A 181 -17.51 0.66 2.03
CA VAL A 181 -18.69 0.29 2.83
C VAL A 181 -18.53 0.76 4.28
N LEU A 182 -17.38 0.52 4.90
CA LEU A 182 -17.12 0.96 6.27
C LEU A 182 -17.16 2.49 6.39
N ASN A 183 -16.55 3.21 5.45
CA ASN A 183 -16.57 4.66 5.43
C ASN A 183 -18.01 5.22 5.34
N LEU A 184 -18.84 4.63 4.47
CA LEU A 184 -20.25 5.01 4.37
C LEU A 184 -21.03 4.73 5.65
N ILE A 185 -20.82 3.59 6.29
CA ILE A 185 -21.49 3.23 7.55
C ILE A 185 -21.05 4.19 8.67
N PHE A 186 -19.76 4.40 8.85
CA PHE A 186 -19.25 5.26 9.93
C PHE A 186 -19.63 6.73 9.72
N CYS A 187 -19.55 7.23 8.49
CA CYS A 187 -19.94 8.61 8.19
C CYS A 187 -21.47 8.85 8.22
N HIS A 188 -22.29 7.80 8.09
CA HIS A 188 -23.76 7.94 8.20
C HIS A 188 -24.23 7.84 9.65
N CYS A 189 -23.43 7.27 10.54
CA CYS A 189 -23.75 7.12 11.98
C CYS A 189 -23.25 8.31 12.83
N VAL A 190 -22.51 9.25 12.28
CA VAL A 190 -22.02 10.47 12.93
C VAL A 190 -22.72 11.69 12.36
#